data_b0f1b550f542b503aaece098eda5bc60
#
_entry.id   b0f1b550f542b503aaece098eda5bc60
#
_cell.length_a   1.000
_cell.length_b   1.000
_cell.length_c   1.000
_cell.angle_alpha   90.00
_cell.angle_beta   90.00
_cell.angle_gamma   90.00
#
_symmetry.space_group_name_H-M   'P 1'
#
loop_
_entity.id
_entity.type
_entity.pdbx_description
1 polymer ?
#
loop_
_entity_poly.entity_id
_entity_poly.type
_entity_poly.pdbx_seq_one_letter_code
_entity_poly.pdbx_strand_id
1 'polypeptide(L)'
;MSEENQSYGFVAWDDLKFPSKDGKKNYDNKESDYFKLEAGVNTVRVLTSPAPYSFHNWKPEGDGVDAKKVSKWGYTVKCSKLHGSCQLCKAGNKPKQKFLMAVLVKDVEGKSDHKDVGKIKLLDASPAIAKDLKTLNDNKKWGNPFRYDVDIVKNPDADPNNYYTVTPSGPPEPLTEKEMALKADWDDKTLTRHLVIPTPAQVEEQMDRIMKKISVEGAPVKKSSADGDDDFPSVD
;
A
#
# COMPACT_ATOMS: atom_id res chain seq x y z
N MET A 1 -32.96 -21.88 -2.71
CA MET A 1 -32.27 -21.00 -1.72
C MET A 1 -31.03 -20.48 -2.41
N SER A 2 -31.07 -19.25 -2.87
CA SER A 2 -30.01 -18.60 -3.59
C SER A 2 -28.99 -18.06 -2.57
N GLU A 3 -27.75 -18.55 -2.67
CA GLU A 3 -26.63 -18.04 -1.90
C GLU A 3 -26.34 -16.60 -2.33
N GLU A 4 -26.66 -15.64 -1.49
CA GLU A 4 -26.21 -14.25 -1.63
C GLU A 4 -24.69 -14.21 -1.40
N ASN A 5 -23.96 -14.11 -2.52
CA ASN A 5 -22.56 -13.73 -2.52
C ASN A 5 -22.43 -12.32 -1.95
N GLN A 6 -22.03 -12.20 -0.70
CA GLN A 6 -21.56 -10.94 -0.11
C GLN A 6 -20.25 -10.55 -0.79
N SER A 7 -20.34 -9.77 -1.88
CA SER A 7 -19.19 -9.18 -2.54
C SER A 7 -18.71 -7.96 -1.74
N TYR A 8 -17.66 -8.11 -0.98
CA TYR A 8 -16.86 -6.98 -0.52
C TYR A 8 -16.18 -6.37 -1.74
N GLY A 9 -16.80 -5.34 -2.36
CA GLY A 9 -16.19 -4.39 -3.29
C GLY A 9 -15.15 -4.91 -4.30
N PHE A 10 -15.32 -6.09 -4.88
CA PHE A 10 -14.39 -6.63 -5.86
C PHE A 10 -14.74 -6.13 -7.25
N VAL A 11 -13.81 -5.40 -7.86
CA VAL A 11 -13.84 -5.15 -9.31
C VAL A 11 -13.52 -6.46 -10.00
N ALA A 12 -14.40 -6.91 -10.93
CA ALA A 12 -14.16 -8.10 -11.71
C ALA A 12 -12.85 -7.97 -12.49
N TRP A 13 -12.10 -9.06 -12.60
CA TRP A 13 -10.78 -9.11 -13.23
C TRP A 13 -10.79 -8.69 -14.70
N ASP A 14 -11.93 -8.86 -15.39
CA ASP A 14 -12.16 -8.49 -16.78
C ASP A 14 -12.14 -6.96 -17.01
N ASP A 15 -12.37 -6.16 -15.95
CA ASP A 15 -12.28 -4.71 -16.00
C ASP A 15 -10.87 -4.16 -15.77
N LEU A 16 -9.92 -5.02 -15.41
CA LEU A 16 -8.52 -4.66 -15.26
C LEU A 16 -7.84 -4.60 -16.63
N LYS A 17 -7.89 -3.45 -17.29
CA LYS A 17 -7.12 -3.20 -18.51
C LYS A 17 -5.63 -3.24 -18.21
N PHE A 18 -5.02 -4.42 -18.40
CA PHE A 18 -3.57 -4.53 -18.44
C PHE A 18 -3.05 -3.84 -19.71
N PRO A 19 -2.01 -3.00 -19.63
CA PRO A 19 -1.41 -2.43 -20.83
C PRO A 19 -0.88 -3.56 -21.72
N SER A 20 -1.30 -3.55 -23.00
CA SER A 20 -0.81 -4.46 -24.01
C SER A 20 0.71 -4.40 -24.13
N LYS A 21 1.36 -5.51 -24.56
CA LYS A 21 2.81 -5.65 -24.67
C LYS A 21 3.49 -4.72 -25.69
N ASP A 22 2.72 -4.02 -26.50
CA ASP A 22 3.22 -3.22 -27.61
C ASP A 22 3.12 -1.72 -27.28
N GLY A 23 4.19 -1.20 -26.72
CA GLY A 23 4.36 0.22 -26.52
C GLY A 23 5.40 0.51 -25.46
N LYS A 24 6.54 1.05 -25.88
CA LYS A 24 7.41 1.84 -25.00
C LYS A 24 6.55 2.96 -24.43
N LYS A 25 5.86 2.71 -23.31
CA LYS A 25 5.15 3.77 -22.61
C LYS A 25 6.20 4.61 -21.92
N ASN A 26 6.31 5.86 -22.37
CA ASN A 26 6.90 6.92 -21.60
C ASN A 26 6.24 6.90 -20.21
N TYR A 27 6.98 6.44 -19.21
CA TYR A 27 6.59 6.46 -17.79
C TYR A 27 6.64 7.89 -17.22
N ASP A 28 7.01 8.86 -18.06
CA ASP A 28 7.19 10.26 -17.72
C ASP A 28 5.87 11.02 -17.79
N ASN A 29 4.90 10.80 -16.96
CA ASN A 29 3.80 11.74 -16.64
C ASN A 29 2.50 11.10 -16.14
N LYS A 30 2.50 9.82 -15.71
CA LYS A 30 1.33 9.36 -14.96
C LYS A 30 1.43 9.89 -13.53
N GLU A 31 0.58 10.84 -13.22
CA GLU A 31 0.44 11.33 -11.85
C GLU A 31 0.18 10.13 -10.91
N SER A 32 0.99 10.02 -9.86
CA SER A 32 0.85 8.93 -8.89
C SER A 32 -0.46 9.11 -8.10
N ASP A 33 -1.22 8.04 -7.92
CA ASP A 33 -2.37 8.03 -7.01
C ASP A 33 -1.96 8.22 -5.54
N TYR A 34 -0.68 7.98 -5.22
CA TYR A 34 -0.17 8.02 -3.86
C TYR A 34 0.45 9.37 -3.51
N PHE A 35 0.11 9.86 -2.32
CA PHE A 35 0.84 10.95 -1.66
C PHE A 35 2.08 10.40 -0.97
N LYS A 36 3.23 10.93 -1.32
CA LYS A 36 4.50 10.61 -0.69
C LYS A 36 4.80 11.68 0.36
N LEU A 37 4.78 11.29 1.63
CA LEU A 37 5.16 12.20 2.71
C LEU A 37 6.59 12.71 2.53
N GLU A 38 6.74 14.02 2.52
CA GLU A 38 8.03 14.71 2.49
C GLU A 38 8.61 14.86 3.90
N ALA A 39 9.92 15.12 4.02
CA ALA A 39 10.51 15.47 5.31
C ALA A 39 9.91 16.79 5.82
N GLY A 40 9.69 16.91 7.13
CA GLY A 40 8.98 18.04 7.73
C GLY A 40 7.47 17.78 7.86
N VAL A 41 6.70 18.85 7.92
CA VAL A 41 5.25 18.83 8.16
C VAL A 41 4.49 18.62 6.84
N ASN A 42 3.55 17.68 6.86
CA ASN A 42 2.62 17.41 5.77
C ASN A 42 1.20 17.52 6.33
N THR A 43 0.49 18.59 5.98
CA THR A 43 -0.88 18.84 6.45
C THR A 43 -1.88 18.18 5.51
N VAL A 44 -2.72 17.31 6.05
CA VAL A 44 -3.73 16.59 5.29
C VAL A 44 -5.08 16.56 6.02
N ARG A 45 -6.18 16.49 5.25
CA ARG A 45 -7.49 16.10 5.75
C ARG A 45 -7.74 14.63 5.44
N VAL A 46 -7.96 13.82 6.48
CA VAL A 46 -8.34 12.40 6.29
C VAL A 46 -9.79 12.34 5.77
N LEU A 47 -10.02 11.59 4.70
CA LEU A 47 -11.33 11.48 4.04
C LEU A 47 -11.99 10.12 4.23
N THR A 48 -11.21 9.06 4.43
CA THR A 48 -11.70 7.68 4.64
C THR A 48 -11.05 7.05 5.86
N SER A 49 -11.72 6.08 6.46
CA SER A 49 -11.11 5.27 7.52
C SER A 49 -9.88 4.53 7.01
N PRO A 50 -8.84 4.38 7.83
CA PRO A 50 -7.67 3.58 7.48
C PRO A 50 -8.06 2.13 7.23
N ALA A 51 -7.81 1.63 6.03
CA ALA A 51 -8.05 0.24 5.63
C ALA A 51 -6.77 -0.58 5.76
N PRO A 52 -6.72 -1.59 6.64
CA PRO A 52 -5.52 -2.39 6.84
C PRO A 52 -5.27 -3.33 5.65
N TYR A 53 -4.02 -3.49 5.27
CA TYR A 53 -3.58 -4.53 4.36
C TYR A 53 -2.23 -5.11 4.75
N SER A 54 -1.96 -6.34 4.34
CA SER A 54 -0.72 -7.06 4.65
C SER A 54 0.17 -7.19 3.42
N PHE A 55 1.47 -7.03 3.61
CA PHE A 55 2.47 -7.17 2.57
C PHE A 55 3.76 -7.77 3.11
N HIS A 56 4.58 -8.29 2.19
CA HIS A 56 5.93 -8.76 2.47
C HIS A 56 6.96 -7.82 1.88
N ASN A 57 8.06 -7.59 2.58
CA ASN A 57 9.29 -7.07 1.98
C ASN A 57 10.11 -8.29 1.55
N TRP A 58 10.05 -8.60 0.26
CA TRP A 58 10.75 -9.73 -0.29
C TRP A 58 12.07 -9.30 -0.90
N LYS A 59 13.16 -9.92 -0.45
CA LYS A 59 14.49 -9.78 -1.03
C LYS A 59 14.87 -11.11 -1.65
N PRO A 60 14.83 -11.23 -2.97
CA PRO A 60 15.33 -12.44 -3.64
C PRO A 60 16.81 -12.62 -3.40
N GLU A 61 17.21 -13.85 -3.08
CA GLU A 61 18.60 -14.25 -2.84
C GLU A 61 18.83 -15.61 -3.53
N GLY A 62 20.08 -15.96 -3.79
CA GLY A 62 20.48 -17.25 -4.32
C GLY A 62 21.04 -17.21 -5.74
N ASP A 63 21.27 -18.40 -6.30
CA ASP A 63 21.86 -18.58 -7.62
C ASP A 63 21.00 -17.95 -8.72
N GLY A 64 21.64 -17.25 -9.65
CA GLY A 64 20.96 -16.57 -10.76
C GLY A 64 20.37 -15.19 -10.43
N VAL A 65 20.51 -14.71 -9.18
CA VAL A 65 20.12 -13.36 -8.77
C VAL A 65 21.31 -12.41 -8.89
N ASP A 66 21.14 -11.32 -9.66
CA ASP A 66 22.10 -10.24 -9.69
C ASP A 66 21.89 -9.32 -8.47
N ALA A 67 22.73 -9.48 -7.45
CA ALA A 67 22.65 -8.72 -6.22
C ALA A 67 22.68 -7.19 -6.43
N LYS A 68 23.30 -6.72 -7.52
CA LYS A 68 23.34 -5.26 -7.85
C LYS A 68 22.00 -4.74 -8.35
N LYS A 69 21.16 -5.62 -8.89
CA LYS A 69 19.80 -5.28 -9.36
C LYS A 69 18.75 -5.41 -8.26
N VAL A 70 19.07 -6.05 -7.13
CA VAL A 70 18.15 -6.20 -6.01
C VAL A 70 18.02 -4.88 -5.26
N SER A 71 16.79 -4.42 -5.09
CA SER A 71 16.53 -3.20 -4.30
C SER A 71 17.05 -3.33 -2.86
N LYS A 72 17.76 -2.31 -2.37
CA LYS A 72 18.22 -2.23 -0.96
C LYS A 72 17.10 -2.53 0.03
N TRP A 73 15.89 -2.08 -0.27
CA TRP A 73 14.69 -2.21 0.57
C TRP A 73 13.87 -3.47 0.29
N GLY A 74 14.27 -4.28 -0.70
CA GLY A 74 13.46 -5.38 -1.22
C GLY A 74 12.30 -4.91 -2.10
N TYR A 75 11.40 -5.82 -2.38
CA TYR A 75 10.22 -5.60 -3.20
C TYR A 75 8.96 -5.79 -2.35
N THR A 76 8.02 -4.86 -2.46
CA THR A 76 6.73 -4.98 -1.77
C THR A 76 5.83 -5.94 -2.53
N VAL A 77 5.44 -7.03 -1.89
CA VAL A 77 4.52 -8.05 -2.41
C VAL A 77 3.35 -8.18 -1.45
N LYS A 78 2.13 -7.98 -1.91
CA LYS A 78 0.95 -8.14 -1.05
C LYS A 78 0.78 -9.60 -0.62
N CYS A 79 0.34 -9.80 0.63
CA CYS A 79 0.14 -11.13 1.18
C CYS A 79 -1.19 -11.72 0.69
N SER A 80 -1.15 -12.96 0.14
CA SER A 80 -2.33 -13.69 -0.32
C SER A 80 -2.92 -14.62 0.73
N LYS A 81 -2.47 -14.57 2.00
CA LYS A 81 -2.90 -15.51 3.05
C LYS A 81 -4.42 -15.57 3.25
N LEU A 82 -5.14 -14.48 3.03
CA LEU A 82 -6.60 -14.45 3.13
C LEU A 82 -7.29 -15.28 2.03
N HIS A 83 -6.61 -15.63 0.95
CA HIS A 83 -7.05 -16.61 -0.05
C HIS A 83 -6.53 -18.03 0.23
N GLY A 84 -6.26 -18.36 1.51
CA GLY A 84 -5.89 -19.69 1.97
C GLY A 84 -4.37 -19.91 2.07
N SER A 85 -3.55 -19.42 1.14
CA SER A 85 -2.10 -19.62 1.19
C SER A 85 -1.29 -18.45 0.68
N CYS A 86 -0.04 -18.37 1.12
CA CYS A 86 0.93 -17.39 0.63
C CYS A 86 2.32 -18.02 0.65
N GLN A 87 2.98 -18.11 -0.50
CA GLN A 87 4.33 -18.69 -0.62
C GLN A 87 5.35 -18.00 0.27
N LEU A 88 5.32 -16.66 0.35
CA LEU A 88 6.23 -15.91 1.19
C LEU A 88 6.03 -16.20 2.69
N CYS A 89 4.77 -16.39 3.13
CA CYS A 89 4.50 -16.84 4.49
C CYS A 89 5.06 -18.26 4.74
N LYS A 90 4.87 -19.19 3.79
CA LYS A 90 5.41 -20.55 3.86
C LYS A 90 6.94 -20.55 3.91
N ALA A 91 7.58 -19.64 3.18
CA ALA A 91 9.03 -19.45 3.20
C ALA A 91 9.54 -18.70 4.47
N GLY A 92 8.68 -18.50 5.49
CA GLY A 92 9.07 -17.84 6.74
C GLY A 92 9.18 -16.31 6.66
N ASN A 93 8.88 -15.68 5.52
CA ASN A 93 8.85 -14.23 5.42
C ASN A 93 7.58 -13.69 6.09
N LYS A 94 7.73 -13.08 7.26
CA LYS A 94 6.59 -12.57 8.04
C LYS A 94 5.95 -11.37 7.34
N PRO A 95 4.61 -11.35 7.17
CA PRO A 95 3.93 -10.20 6.61
C PRO A 95 4.00 -9.01 7.56
N LYS A 96 4.09 -7.82 7.00
CA LYS A 96 3.96 -6.54 7.68
C LYS A 96 2.59 -5.94 7.37
N GLN A 97 2.12 -5.06 8.23
CA GLN A 97 0.85 -4.36 8.05
C GLN A 97 1.08 -2.90 7.69
N LYS A 98 0.23 -2.37 6.83
CA LYS A 98 0.06 -0.96 6.52
C LYS A 98 -1.42 -0.61 6.43
N PHE A 99 -1.69 0.67 6.34
CA PHE A 99 -3.05 1.21 6.30
C PHE A 99 -3.17 2.16 5.12
N LEU A 100 -4.12 1.89 4.25
CA LEU A 100 -4.40 2.75 3.11
C LEU A 100 -5.62 3.61 3.41
N MET A 101 -5.53 4.90 3.11
CA MET A 101 -6.63 5.85 3.27
C MET A 101 -6.57 6.94 2.21
N ALA A 102 -7.72 7.53 1.89
CA ALA A 102 -7.77 8.73 1.08
C ALA A 102 -7.55 9.96 1.96
N VAL A 103 -6.74 10.88 1.47
CA VAL A 103 -6.46 12.16 2.12
C VAL A 103 -6.53 13.29 1.10
N LEU A 104 -7.04 14.45 1.53
CA LEU A 104 -6.87 15.70 0.79
C LEU A 104 -5.58 16.36 1.30
N VAL A 105 -4.63 16.58 0.41
CA VAL A 105 -3.35 17.25 0.73
C VAL A 105 -3.60 18.73 0.84
N LYS A 106 -3.37 19.32 2.02
CA LYS A 106 -3.63 20.73 2.32
C LYS A 106 -2.39 21.58 2.16
N ASP A 107 -1.27 21.10 2.70
CA ASP A 107 0.01 21.79 2.64
C ASP A 107 1.19 20.81 2.77
N VAL A 108 2.35 21.22 2.27
CA VAL A 108 3.63 20.54 2.46
C VAL A 108 4.66 21.58 2.81
N GLU A 109 5.16 21.55 4.04
CA GLU A 109 6.09 22.54 4.58
C GLU A 109 7.28 22.83 3.64
N GLY A 110 7.52 24.11 3.39
CA GLY A 110 8.61 24.55 2.50
C GLY A 110 8.37 24.32 1.01
N LYS A 111 7.16 23.88 0.59
CA LYS A 111 6.83 23.55 -0.82
C LYS A 111 5.44 24.10 -1.18
N SER A 112 5.31 25.42 -1.23
CA SER A 112 4.04 26.10 -1.53
C SER A 112 3.42 25.71 -2.89
N ASP A 113 4.23 25.23 -3.81
CA ASP A 113 3.85 24.79 -5.16
C ASP A 113 3.87 23.26 -5.32
N HIS A 114 3.83 22.51 -4.20
CA HIS A 114 3.85 21.05 -4.27
C HIS A 114 2.66 20.53 -5.09
N LYS A 115 2.96 19.71 -6.09
CA LYS A 115 2.01 19.23 -7.12
C LYS A 115 0.75 18.54 -6.59
N ASP A 116 0.81 17.98 -5.37
CA ASP A 116 -0.29 17.23 -4.76
C ASP A 116 -1.17 18.11 -3.86
N VAL A 117 -0.77 19.34 -3.53
CA VAL A 117 -1.58 20.27 -2.72
C VAL A 117 -2.90 20.58 -3.45
N GLY A 118 -4.00 20.53 -2.70
CA GLY A 118 -5.36 20.69 -3.21
C GLY A 118 -5.92 19.47 -3.95
N LYS A 119 -5.25 18.31 -3.88
CA LYS A 119 -5.70 17.07 -4.52
C LYS A 119 -6.00 15.97 -3.51
N ILE A 120 -6.90 15.06 -3.88
CA ILE A 120 -7.14 13.84 -3.13
C ILE A 120 -6.17 12.77 -3.61
N LYS A 121 -5.45 12.17 -2.67
CA LYS A 121 -4.44 11.15 -2.88
C LYS A 121 -4.62 10.00 -1.91
N LEU A 122 -3.99 8.87 -2.21
CA LEU A 122 -3.90 7.73 -1.29
C LEU A 122 -2.68 7.88 -0.39
N LEU A 123 -2.87 7.82 0.91
CA LEU A 123 -1.81 7.76 1.90
C LEU A 123 -1.59 6.30 2.31
N ASP A 124 -0.40 5.77 2.02
CA ASP A 124 0.07 4.46 2.47
C ASP A 124 0.75 4.60 3.84
N ALA A 125 -0.08 4.63 4.89
CA ALA A 125 0.34 4.95 6.24
C ALA A 125 1.00 3.76 6.96
N SER A 126 2.04 4.07 7.73
CA SER A 126 2.64 3.13 8.67
C SER A 126 1.68 2.83 9.84
N PRO A 127 1.90 1.72 10.59
CA PRO A 127 1.15 1.46 11.81
C PRO A 127 1.24 2.58 12.86
N ALA A 128 2.36 3.30 12.91
CA ALA A 128 2.53 4.45 13.81
C ALA A 128 1.52 5.57 13.49
N ILE A 129 1.45 5.99 12.21
CA ILE A 129 0.49 7.01 11.76
C ILE A 129 -0.96 6.57 12.07
N ALA A 130 -1.30 5.32 11.74
CA ALA A 130 -2.66 4.79 11.98
C ALA A 130 -3.00 4.74 13.48
N LYS A 131 -2.03 4.39 14.34
CA LYS A 131 -2.17 4.39 15.80
C LYS A 131 -2.41 5.80 16.34
N ASP A 132 -1.65 6.78 15.85
CA ASP A 132 -1.79 8.17 16.29
C ASP A 132 -3.15 8.74 15.86
N LEU A 133 -3.58 8.49 14.61
CA LEU A 133 -4.93 8.85 14.14
C LEU A 133 -6.03 8.22 15.01
N LYS A 134 -5.86 6.93 15.39
CA LYS A 134 -6.77 6.28 16.33
C LYS A 134 -6.78 6.97 17.68
N THR A 135 -5.60 7.32 18.21
CA THR A 135 -5.48 8.05 19.49
C THR A 135 -6.19 9.40 19.44
N LEU A 136 -6.09 10.13 18.33
CA LEU A 136 -6.83 11.37 18.10
C LEU A 136 -8.33 11.12 18.04
N ASN A 137 -8.78 10.07 17.35
CA ASN A 137 -10.20 9.71 17.28
C ASN A 137 -10.79 9.39 18.64
N ASP A 138 -10.05 8.70 19.49
CA ASP A 138 -10.49 8.29 20.83
C ASP A 138 -10.39 9.46 21.85
N ASN A 139 -9.74 10.56 21.49
CA ASN A 139 -9.55 11.71 22.35
C ASN A 139 -10.84 12.55 22.41
N LYS A 140 -11.36 12.81 23.62
CA LYS A 140 -12.61 13.57 23.84
C LYS A 140 -12.55 15.01 23.30
N LYS A 141 -11.36 15.64 23.26
CA LYS A 141 -11.18 17.01 22.77
C LYS A 141 -11.24 17.07 21.25
N TRP A 142 -10.59 16.13 20.56
CA TRP A 142 -10.40 16.15 19.12
C TRP A 142 -11.45 15.32 18.38
N GLY A 143 -11.68 14.08 18.83
CA GLY A 143 -12.63 13.15 18.20
C GLY A 143 -12.23 12.76 16.78
N ASN A 144 -13.22 12.55 15.94
CA ASN A 144 -13.02 12.01 14.59
C ASN A 144 -12.11 12.88 13.70
N PRO A 145 -10.95 12.34 13.22
CA PRO A 145 -9.98 13.05 12.37
C PRO A 145 -10.52 13.54 11.02
N PHE A 146 -11.74 13.13 10.62
CA PHE A 146 -12.38 13.64 9.40
C PHE A 146 -12.84 15.09 9.53
N ARG A 147 -12.86 15.63 10.74
CA ARG A 147 -13.44 16.96 11.06
C ARG A 147 -12.40 18.08 11.10
N TYR A 148 -11.12 17.76 11.08
CA TYR A 148 -10.03 18.73 11.18
C TYR A 148 -8.82 18.26 10.38
N ASP A 149 -7.93 19.19 10.03
CA ASP A 149 -6.69 18.86 9.39
C ASP A 149 -5.68 18.28 10.37
N VAL A 150 -4.84 17.37 9.92
CA VAL A 150 -3.79 16.77 10.73
C VAL A 150 -2.43 17.02 10.10
N ASP A 151 -1.45 17.30 10.93
CA ASP A 151 -0.06 17.42 10.57
C ASP A 151 0.63 16.08 10.76
N ILE A 152 1.13 15.51 9.69
CA ILE A 152 1.98 14.32 9.71
C ILE A 152 3.41 14.80 9.56
N VAL A 153 4.14 14.84 10.67
CA VAL A 153 5.55 15.20 10.69
C VAL A 153 6.38 13.97 10.39
N LYS A 154 7.20 14.05 9.34
CA LYS A 154 8.18 13.03 9.01
C LYS A 154 9.57 13.54 9.33
N ASN A 155 10.21 12.90 10.30
CA ASN A 155 11.57 13.23 10.75
C ASN A 155 12.54 12.10 10.35
N PRO A 156 13.27 12.23 9.21
CA PRO A 156 14.19 11.19 8.75
C PRO A 156 15.38 10.94 9.68
N ASP A 157 15.72 11.92 10.52
CA ASP A 157 16.88 11.88 11.41
C ASP A 157 16.54 11.36 12.82
N ALA A 158 15.25 11.20 13.12
CA ALA A 158 14.79 10.64 14.37
C ALA A 158 14.95 9.10 14.42
N ASP A 159 14.93 8.56 15.63
CA ASP A 159 14.85 7.11 15.81
C ASP A 159 13.54 6.53 15.20
N PRO A 160 13.48 5.21 14.91
CA PRO A 160 12.34 4.60 14.25
C PRO A 160 10.99 4.80 14.95
N ASN A 161 10.96 5.03 16.26
CA ASN A 161 9.73 5.23 17.01
C ASN A 161 9.17 6.65 16.84
N ASN A 162 10.04 7.61 16.57
CA ASN A 162 9.72 9.03 16.39
C ASN A 162 9.83 9.49 14.93
N TYR A 163 9.95 8.54 14.00
CA TYR A 163 10.07 8.84 12.58
C TYR A 163 8.82 9.53 12.01
N TYR A 164 7.64 9.20 12.54
CA TYR A 164 6.38 9.88 12.24
C TYR A 164 5.70 10.31 13.53
N THR A 165 5.12 11.50 13.50
CA THR A 165 4.25 12.03 14.57
C THR A 165 3.02 12.64 13.92
N VAL A 166 1.84 12.42 14.50
CA VAL A 166 0.57 12.97 13.99
C VAL A 166 -0.07 13.84 15.05
N THR A 167 -0.34 15.09 14.71
CA THR A 167 -0.99 16.06 15.58
C THR A 167 -2.12 16.79 14.84
N PRO A 168 -3.14 17.29 15.54
CA PRO A 168 -4.11 18.19 14.91
C PRO A 168 -3.43 19.48 14.45
N SER A 169 -3.70 19.91 13.22
CA SER A 169 -3.18 21.16 12.65
C SER A 169 -3.96 22.40 13.12
N GLY A 170 -5.22 22.21 13.51
CA GLY A 170 -6.09 23.28 13.94
C GLY A 170 -7.40 22.76 14.56
N PRO A 171 -8.34 23.66 14.92
CA PRO A 171 -9.64 23.26 15.43
C PRO A 171 -10.46 22.53 14.36
N PRO A 172 -11.52 21.79 14.76
CA PRO A 172 -12.44 21.21 13.80
C PRO A 172 -13.09 22.27 12.90
N GLU A 173 -12.90 22.09 11.58
CA GLU A 173 -13.47 22.96 10.55
C GLU A 173 -14.11 22.09 9.45
N PRO A 174 -15.28 22.50 8.92
CA PRO A 174 -15.89 21.80 7.79
C PRO A 174 -15.00 21.95 6.54
N LEU A 175 -15.11 21.01 5.61
CA LEU A 175 -14.55 21.15 4.28
C LEU A 175 -15.19 22.36 3.58
N THR A 176 -14.40 23.11 2.83
CA THR A 176 -14.90 24.17 1.95
C THR A 176 -15.78 23.58 0.84
N GLU A 177 -16.61 24.40 0.20
CA GLU A 177 -17.44 23.96 -0.93
C GLU A 177 -16.60 23.31 -2.06
N LYS A 178 -15.44 23.90 -2.36
CA LYS A 178 -14.50 23.36 -3.34
C LYS A 178 -13.98 21.98 -2.95
N GLU A 179 -13.63 21.79 -1.68
CA GLU A 179 -13.13 20.51 -1.16
C GLU A 179 -14.23 19.44 -1.08
N MET A 180 -15.45 19.86 -0.78
CA MET A 180 -16.62 18.99 -0.83
C MET A 180 -16.88 18.51 -2.27
N ALA A 181 -16.79 19.41 -3.25
CA ALA A 181 -16.90 19.03 -4.66
C ALA A 181 -15.81 18.04 -5.08
N LEU A 182 -14.53 18.29 -4.71
CA LEU A 182 -13.44 17.36 -4.97
C LEU A 182 -13.69 15.99 -4.34
N LYS A 183 -14.21 15.96 -3.11
CA LYS A 183 -14.55 14.71 -2.43
C LYS A 183 -15.70 13.98 -3.11
N ALA A 184 -16.71 14.71 -3.60
CA ALA A 184 -17.85 14.12 -4.32
C ALA A 184 -17.43 13.53 -5.69
N ASP A 185 -16.48 14.18 -6.36
CA ASP A 185 -15.95 13.72 -7.65
C ASP A 185 -14.92 12.59 -7.49
N TRP A 186 -14.40 12.39 -6.29
CA TRP A 186 -13.40 11.34 -6.06
C TRP A 186 -14.05 9.95 -6.06
N ASP A 187 -13.50 9.04 -6.87
CA ASP A 187 -14.01 7.67 -7.00
C ASP A 187 -13.35 6.73 -6.00
N ASP A 188 -14.16 6.20 -5.05
CA ASP A 188 -13.74 5.19 -4.08
C ASP A 188 -13.15 3.93 -4.73
N LYS A 189 -13.41 3.69 -6.03
CA LYS A 189 -12.81 2.58 -6.78
C LYS A 189 -11.29 2.65 -6.79
N THR A 190 -10.73 3.87 -6.72
CA THR A 190 -9.26 4.03 -6.62
C THR A 190 -8.73 3.39 -5.34
N LEU A 191 -9.35 3.65 -4.19
CA LEU A 191 -8.97 3.01 -2.92
C LEU A 191 -9.19 1.50 -2.97
N THR A 192 -10.36 1.07 -3.42
CA THR A 192 -10.75 -0.36 -3.52
C THR A 192 -9.78 -1.14 -4.40
N ARG A 193 -9.40 -0.60 -5.58
CA ARG A 193 -8.43 -1.22 -6.48
C ARG A 193 -7.07 -1.48 -5.79
N HIS A 194 -6.64 -0.54 -4.96
CA HIS A 194 -5.38 -0.69 -4.24
C HIS A 194 -5.47 -1.58 -3.00
N LEU A 195 -6.68 -1.91 -2.53
CA LEU A 195 -6.91 -2.84 -1.41
C LEU A 195 -7.15 -4.28 -1.84
N VAL A 196 -7.28 -4.57 -3.14
CA VAL A 196 -7.44 -5.94 -3.65
C VAL A 196 -6.31 -6.83 -3.13
N ILE A 197 -6.72 -7.94 -2.52
CA ILE A 197 -5.80 -8.96 -2.04
C ILE A 197 -5.53 -9.92 -3.20
N PRO A 198 -4.26 -10.12 -3.59
CA PRO A 198 -3.93 -11.00 -4.70
C PRO A 198 -4.18 -12.46 -4.35
N THR A 199 -4.55 -13.24 -5.34
CA THR A 199 -4.53 -14.71 -5.22
C THR A 199 -3.11 -15.24 -5.11
N PRO A 200 -2.89 -16.48 -4.62
CA PRO A 200 -1.56 -17.09 -4.58
C PRO A 200 -0.87 -17.10 -5.95
N ALA A 201 -1.59 -17.40 -7.03
CA ALA A 201 -1.04 -17.39 -8.39
C ALA A 201 -0.57 -16.00 -8.84
N GLN A 202 -1.28 -14.95 -8.45
CA GLN A 202 -0.88 -13.57 -8.76
C GLN A 202 0.35 -13.11 -7.98
N VAL A 203 0.49 -13.58 -6.74
CA VAL A 203 1.71 -13.37 -5.96
C VAL A 203 2.90 -14.03 -6.66
N GLU A 204 2.74 -15.27 -7.10
CA GLU A 204 3.76 -16.02 -7.85
C GLU A 204 4.14 -15.28 -9.15
N GLU A 205 3.16 -14.87 -9.94
CA GLU A 205 3.41 -14.09 -11.16
C GLU A 205 4.14 -12.77 -10.88
N GLN A 206 3.80 -12.09 -9.78
CA GLN A 206 4.50 -10.87 -9.36
C GLN A 206 5.97 -11.18 -9.01
N MET A 207 6.21 -12.25 -8.26
CA MET A 207 7.55 -12.69 -7.90
C MET A 207 8.36 -13.07 -9.15
N ASP A 208 7.79 -13.82 -10.08
CA ASP A 208 8.41 -14.17 -11.36
C ASP A 208 8.80 -12.95 -12.19
N ARG A 209 7.92 -11.94 -12.24
CA ARG A 209 8.22 -10.68 -12.94
C ARG A 209 9.40 -9.93 -12.29
N ILE A 210 9.50 -9.96 -10.97
CA ILE A 210 10.62 -9.37 -10.23
C ILE A 210 11.90 -10.18 -10.55
N MET A 211 11.84 -11.52 -10.44
CA MET A 211 12.97 -12.39 -10.73
C MET A 211 13.52 -12.18 -12.15
N LYS A 212 12.65 -12.10 -13.16
CA LYS A 212 13.07 -11.83 -14.57
C LYS A 212 13.84 -10.53 -14.72
N LYS A 213 13.54 -9.50 -13.89
CA LYS A 213 14.25 -8.20 -13.94
C LYS A 213 15.62 -8.22 -13.29
N ILE A 214 15.83 -9.11 -12.31
CA ILE A 214 17.04 -9.16 -11.49
C ILE A 214 17.92 -10.38 -11.78
N SER A 215 17.49 -11.26 -12.68
CA SER A 215 18.30 -12.41 -13.10
C SER A 215 19.56 -11.96 -13.86
N VAL A 216 20.62 -12.72 -13.71
CA VAL A 216 21.80 -12.62 -14.56
C VAL A 216 21.43 -13.14 -15.95
N GLU A 217 21.74 -12.39 -17.01
CA GLU A 217 21.50 -12.83 -18.39
C GLU A 217 22.18 -14.18 -18.65
N GLY A 218 21.40 -15.19 -19.05
CA GLY A 218 21.88 -16.52 -19.34
C GLY A 218 21.83 -17.53 -18.18
N ALA A 219 21.45 -17.15 -16.97
CA ALA A 219 21.26 -18.12 -15.89
C ALA A 219 19.90 -18.84 -16.02
N PRO A 220 19.86 -20.18 -15.94
CA PRO A 220 18.62 -20.94 -15.97
C PRO A 220 17.79 -20.59 -14.70
N VAL A 221 16.57 -20.08 -14.88
CA VAL A 221 15.64 -19.85 -13.78
C VAL A 221 15.23 -21.23 -13.24
N LYS A 222 15.81 -21.66 -12.12
CA LYS A 222 15.31 -22.83 -11.39
C LYS A 222 13.93 -22.46 -10.83
N LYS A 223 12.87 -23.06 -11.39
CA LYS A 223 11.55 -23.07 -10.73
C LYS A 223 11.72 -23.79 -9.40
N SER A 224 11.34 -23.15 -8.30
CA SER A 224 11.23 -23.82 -7.01
C SER A 224 10.08 -24.82 -7.11
N SER A 225 10.40 -26.07 -7.43
CA SER A 225 9.47 -27.18 -7.28
C SER A 225 9.22 -27.39 -5.79
N ALA A 226 8.08 -26.96 -5.32
CA ALA A 226 7.55 -27.38 -4.04
C ALA A 226 6.83 -28.71 -4.21
N ASP A 227 7.56 -29.71 -4.69
CA ASP A 227 7.15 -31.13 -4.53
C ASP A 227 7.77 -31.64 -3.23
N GLY A 228 7.08 -31.37 -2.14
CA GLY A 228 7.26 -32.07 -0.88
C GLY A 228 6.30 -33.23 -0.84
N ASP A 229 6.81 -34.41 -1.12
CA ASP A 229 6.15 -35.68 -0.79
C ASP A 229 5.87 -35.69 0.73
N ASP A 230 4.61 -35.45 1.08
CA ASP A 230 4.09 -35.72 2.43
C ASP A 230 3.89 -37.24 2.57
N ASP A 231 4.97 -37.95 2.84
CA ASP A 231 4.95 -39.31 3.34
C ASP A 231 4.61 -39.28 4.84
N PHE A 232 3.33 -39.38 5.18
CA PHE A 232 2.88 -39.60 6.55
C PHE A 232 2.95 -41.09 6.86
N PRO A 233 3.74 -41.51 7.86
CA PRO A 233 3.71 -42.87 8.29
C PRO A 233 2.35 -43.16 8.97
N SER A 234 1.64 -44.17 8.47
CA SER A 234 0.47 -44.74 9.08
C SER A 234 0.87 -45.36 10.42
N VAL A 235 0.21 -44.93 11.49
CA VAL A 235 0.34 -45.52 12.83
C VAL A 235 -0.78 -46.56 12.98
N ASP A 236 -0.40 -47.83 13.10
CA ASP A 236 -1.25 -48.93 13.55
C ASP A 236 -1.56 -48.79 15.05
#